data_65b3fc4f9bb658e7db03a1bb580f2e34
#
_entry.id   65b3fc4f9bb658e7db03a1bb580f2e34
#
_cell.length_a   1.000
_cell.length_b   1.000
_cell.length_c   1.000
_cell.angle_alpha   90.00
_cell.angle_beta   90.00
_cell.angle_gamma   90.00
#
_symmetry.space_group_name_H-M   'P 1'
#
loop_
_entity.id
_entity.type
_entity.pdbx_description
1 polymer ?
#
loop_
_entity_poly.entity_id
_entity_poly.type
_entity_poly.pdbx_seq_one_letter_code
_entity_poly.pdbx_strand_id
1 'polypeptide(L)'
;MQIDLKGDRPIYEEIYEYFKDAILEGRFKKGERLPSKRALAKEMSVAVNTVRAAYDALSCEGYIESVEKRGYFVSEIGSLYNFKAQPINAARPEKKSYKYSFAITEGDKESYPIDKFKKIFTQEVIYDEEFYERDYQGLYGLRHEIKNYLFKARGIKTSEDNIIISSGLEQLLTIVFIILDKKLRLGLENPGYKELKTLLKLNNIDYEPISLDHSGMNFERFKRANATAALLTPSNQFPTATVMPIKRRFEFLNWAYGASGRYIIEDDYDSEFRYSSRALSPLKSLDEMDKVIYIANFSKSISPLLRLSYMVLPNELLKRYYEVKPQINSTVSNIVQILVKDFMKGGHFERQLNRMKGIYNKKRLVLLDELEDIDGLHAIDSMAGMHLKVYVSGVDDYEDIVKALQMSGIKASRLKDYYLKEEAMAKDALLLGYGAMDEDEIRSAMSIVKKIILDLKK
;
A
#
# COMPACT_ATOMS: atom_id res chain seq x y z
N MET A 1 11.36 -52.54 -21.71
CA MET A 1 11.28 -51.20 -21.16
C MET A 1 9.85 -51.04 -20.58
N GLN A 2 9.70 -50.97 -19.25
CA GLN A 2 8.34 -50.86 -18.67
C GLN A 2 8.04 -49.40 -18.45
N ILE A 3 7.18 -48.85 -19.32
CA ILE A 3 6.55 -47.53 -19.11
C ILE A 3 5.18 -47.83 -18.48
N ASP A 4 4.99 -47.46 -17.25
CA ASP A 4 3.75 -47.68 -16.52
C ASP A 4 2.77 -46.52 -16.87
N LEU A 5 1.80 -46.86 -17.74
CA LEU A 5 0.79 -45.89 -18.17
C LEU A 5 -0.29 -45.78 -17.07
N LYS A 6 -0.36 -44.66 -16.39
CA LYS A 6 -1.30 -44.44 -15.28
C LYS A 6 -2.73 -44.13 -15.73
N GLY A 7 -2.93 -43.80 -17.00
CA GLY A 7 -4.27 -43.53 -17.57
C GLY A 7 -4.91 -42.18 -17.17
N ASP A 8 -4.22 -41.33 -16.41
CA ASP A 8 -4.72 -40.06 -15.91
C ASP A 8 -4.55 -38.90 -16.92
N ARG A 9 -3.78 -39.13 -17.98
CA ARG A 9 -3.43 -38.16 -19.02
C ARG A 9 -3.46 -38.80 -20.41
N PRO A 10 -3.44 -37.99 -21.49
CA PRO A 10 -3.24 -38.50 -22.83
C PRO A 10 -1.95 -39.34 -22.93
N ILE A 11 -2.01 -40.51 -23.53
CA ILE A 11 -0.89 -41.46 -23.58
C ILE A 11 0.40 -40.83 -24.14
N TYR A 12 0.30 -39.90 -25.08
CA TYR A 12 1.49 -39.26 -25.65
C TYR A 12 2.21 -38.37 -24.61
N GLU A 13 1.47 -37.77 -23.65
CA GLU A 13 2.04 -36.96 -22.56
C GLU A 13 2.76 -37.90 -21.56
N GLU A 14 2.20 -39.03 -21.23
CA GLU A 14 2.86 -40.02 -20.35
C GLU A 14 4.16 -40.52 -20.93
N ILE A 15 4.19 -40.82 -22.25
CA ILE A 15 5.40 -41.21 -22.97
C ILE A 15 6.42 -40.06 -22.96
N TYR A 16 5.98 -38.83 -23.21
CA TYR A 16 6.83 -37.65 -23.20
C TYR A 16 7.47 -37.45 -21.82
N GLU A 17 6.68 -37.40 -20.74
CA GLU A 17 7.20 -37.24 -19.38
C GLU A 17 8.17 -38.36 -18.97
N TYR A 18 7.86 -39.61 -19.30
CA TYR A 18 8.76 -40.73 -19.03
C TYR A 18 10.15 -40.52 -19.65
N PHE A 19 10.23 -40.18 -20.95
CA PHE A 19 11.52 -39.97 -21.60
C PHE A 19 12.21 -38.70 -21.12
N LYS A 20 11.48 -37.64 -20.88
CA LYS A 20 12.00 -36.40 -20.31
C LYS A 20 12.67 -36.65 -18.96
N ASP A 21 11.94 -37.30 -18.03
CA ASP A 21 12.49 -37.64 -16.71
C ASP A 21 13.68 -38.58 -16.82
N ALA A 22 13.60 -39.63 -17.66
CA ALA A 22 14.67 -40.58 -17.87
C ALA A 22 15.96 -39.93 -18.44
N ILE A 23 15.81 -38.91 -19.30
CA ILE A 23 16.93 -38.14 -19.84
C ILE A 23 17.49 -37.22 -18.75
N LEU A 24 16.65 -36.50 -18.01
CA LEU A 24 17.05 -35.60 -16.93
C LEU A 24 17.74 -36.33 -15.77
N GLU A 25 17.29 -37.53 -15.45
CA GLU A 25 17.90 -38.41 -14.44
C GLU A 25 19.18 -39.10 -14.92
N GLY A 26 19.54 -38.94 -16.21
CA GLY A 26 20.72 -39.53 -16.79
C GLY A 26 20.59 -41.05 -17.09
N ARG A 27 19.38 -41.59 -17.08
CA ARG A 27 19.09 -42.98 -17.49
C ARG A 27 19.32 -43.17 -18.98
N PHE A 28 19.18 -42.15 -19.79
CA PHE A 28 19.62 -42.06 -21.17
C PHE A 28 20.78 -41.07 -21.29
N LYS A 29 21.85 -41.47 -21.92
CA LYS A 29 23.06 -40.66 -22.05
C LYS A 29 23.03 -39.83 -23.34
N LYS A 30 23.77 -38.68 -23.35
CA LYS A 30 24.01 -37.89 -24.56
C LYS A 30 24.39 -38.77 -25.75
N GLY A 31 23.72 -38.58 -26.88
CA GLY A 31 23.95 -39.33 -28.13
C GLY A 31 23.38 -40.74 -28.09
N GLU A 32 22.73 -41.17 -27.02
CA GLU A 32 22.08 -42.46 -26.95
C GLU A 32 20.85 -42.48 -27.87
N ARG A 33 20.70 -43.60 -28.60
CA ARG A 33 19.62 -43.76 -29.55
C ARG A 33 18.35 -44.23 -28.86
N LEU A 34 17.25 -43.50 -29.02
CA LEU A 34 15.93 -43.95 -28.56
C LEU A 34 15.34 -45.01 -29.47
N PRO A 35 14.40 -45.86 -28.96
CA PRO A 35 13.65 -46.81 -29.77
C PRO A 35 12.99 -46.13 -30.96
N SER A 36 12.88 -46.83 -32.09
CA SER A 36 12.15 -46.27 -33.23
C SER A 36 10.66 -46.13 -32.87
N LYS A 37 9.99 -45.12 -33.45
CA LYS A 37 8.56 -44.91 -33.21
C LYS A 37 7.70 -46.14 -33.40
N ARG A 38 8.04 -47.00 -34.41
CA ARG A 38 7.33 -48.26 -34.64
C ARG A 38 7.65 -49.32 -33.59
N ALA A 39 8.90 -49.40 -33.14
CA ALA A 39 9.31 -50.38 -32.13
C ALA A 39 8.64 -50.04 -30.78
N LEU A 40 8.69 -48.78 -30.36
CA LEU A 40 8.09 -48.34 -29.11
C LEU A 40 6.55 -48.49 -29.15
N ALA A 41 5.92 -48.12 -30.26
CA ALA A 41 4.46 -48.25 -30.44
C ALA A 41 4.02 -49.73 -30.31
N LYS A 42 4.81 -50.67 -30.90
CA LYS A 42 4.56 -52.11 -30.78
C LYS A 42 4.75 -52.61 -29.36
N GLU A 43 5.83 -52.20 -28.69
CA GLU A 43 6.14 -52.59 -27.30
C GLU A 43 5.07 -52.12 -26.30
N MET A 44 4.59 -50.91 -26.50
CA MET A 44 3.57 -50.31 -25.62
C MET A 44 2.13 -50.59 -26.04
N SER A 45 1.92 -51.29 -27.17
CA SER A 45 0.58 -51.55 -27.75
C SER A 45 -0.23 -50.26 -28.00
N VAL A 46 0.43 -49.17 -28.47
CA VAL A 46 -0.17 -47.90 -28.79
C VAL A 46 -0.03 -47.52 -30.27
N ALA A 47 -0.77 -46.56 -30.74
CA ALA A 47 -0.66 -46.09 -32.12
C ALA A 47 0.70 -45.41 -32.38
N VAL A 48 1.28 -45.62 -33.56
CA VAL A 48 2.54 -44.98 -33.97
C VAL A 48 2.45 -43.44 -33.93
N ASN A 49 1.27 -42.87 -34.22
CA ASN A 49 1.06 -41.43 -34.15
C ASN A 49 1.13 -40.89 -32.72
N THR A 50 0.75 -41.66 -31.70
CA THR A 50 0.87 -41.32 -30.27
C THR A 50 2.33 -41.15 -29.87
N VAL A 51 3.17 -42.16 -30.26
CA VAL A 51 4.63 -42.08 -30.02
C VAL A 51 5.27 -40.97 -30.85
N ARG A 52 4.76 -40.72 -32.06
CA ARG A 52 5.24 -39.61 -32.87
C ARG A 52 5.00 -38.28 -32.14
N ALA A 53 3.79 -38.03 -31.61
CA ALA A 53 3.47 -36.80 -30.90
C ALA A 53 4.40 -36.56 -29.69
N ALA A 54 4.68 -37.62 -28.90
CA ALA A 54 5.62 -37.56 -27.79
C ALA A 54 7.05 -37.20 -28.24
N TYR A 55 7.54 -37.85 -29.29
CA TYR A 55 8.88 -37.59 -29.83
C TYR A 55 9.00 -36.23 -30.50
N ASP A 56 7.96 -35.75 -31.15
CA ASP A 56 7.92 -34.42 -31.74
C ASP A 56 7.95 -33.34 -30.64
N ALA A 57 7.26 -33.56 -29.51
CA ALA A 57 7.32 -32.69 -28.35
C ALA A 57 8.73 -32.67 -27.72
N LEU A 58 9.31 -33.86 -27.46
CA LEU A 58 10.68 -33.99 -26.94
C LEU A 58 11.73 -33.33 -27.87
N SER A 59 11.54 -33.43 -29.18
CA SER A 59 12.42 -32.81 -30.17
C SER A 59 12.22 -31.30 -30.23
N CYS A 60 10.99 -30.83 -30.13
CA CYS A 60 10.67 -29.41 -30.09
C CYS A 60 11.30 -28.69 -28.86
N GLU A 61 11.30 -29.38 -27.73
CA GLU A 61 11.92 -28.88 -26.49
C GLU A 61 13.43 -29.15 -26.42
N GLY A 62 13.99 -29.85 -27.40
CA GLY A 62 15.43 -30.10 -27.50
C GLY A 62 15.97 -31.23 -26.62
N TYR A 63 15.11 -32.05 -26.02
CA TYR A 63 15.55 -33.24 -25.27
C TYR A 63 16.16 -34.30 -26.17
N ILE A 64 15.67 -34.39 -27.40
CA ILE A 64 16.16 -35.30 -28.42
C ILE A 64 16.33 -34.60 -29.76
N GLU A 65 17.21 -35.10 -30.58
CA GLU A 65 17.38 -34.64 -31.97
C GLU A 65 17.05 -35.75 -32.97
N SER A 66 16.42 -35.39 -34.07
CA SER A 66 16.10 -36.28 -35.17
C SER A 66 17.23 -36.26 -36.17
N VAL A 67 17.89 -37.40 -36.39
CA VAL A 67 18.94 -37.55 -37.41
C VAL A 67 18.36 -38.32 -38.58
N GLU A 68 18.40 -37.71 -39.78
CA GLU A 68 17.82 -38.31 -40.98
C GLU A 68 18.33 -39.73 -41.24
N LYS A 69 17.42 -40.69 -41.51
CA LYS A 69 17.68 -42.13 -41.72
C LYS A 69 18.34 -42.87 -40.56
N ARG A 70 18.67 -42.20 -39.43
CA ARG A 70 19.34 -42.82 -38.28
C ARG A 70 18.45 -42.94 -37.06
N GLY A 71 17.45 -42.05 -36.89
CA GLY A 71 16.50 -42.11 -35.78
C GLY A 71 16.60 -40.91 -34.83
N TYR A 72 16.15 -41.10 -33.59
CA TYR A 72 16.15 -40.09 -32.55
C TYR A 72 17.26 -40.36 -31.54
N PHE A 73 17.97 -39.29 -31.16
CA PHE A 73 19.12 -39.37 -30.26
C PHE A 73 18.96 -38.32 -29.15
N VAL A 74 19.42 -38.66 -27.96
CA VAL A 74 19.38 -37.74 -26.80
C VAL A 74 20.33 -36.56 -27.04
N SER A 75 19.80 -35.38 -26.95
CA SER A 75 20.56 -34.13 -27.11
C SER A 75 21.55 -33.90 -25.96
N GLU A 76 22.51 -33.01 -26.16
CA GLU A 76 23.36 -32.53 -25.07
C GLU A 76 22.59 -31.56 -24.16
N ILE A 77 21.91 -32.10 -23.20
CA ILE A 77 21.26 -31.29 -22.15
C ILE A 77 22.33 -31.00 -21.09
N GLY A 78 23.40 -30.40 -21.47
CA GLY A 78 24.60 -30.09 -20.70
C GLY A 78 24.47 -30.08 -19.17
N SER A 79 25.57 -29.96 -18.47
CA SER A 79 25.72 -29.87 -17.00
C SER A 79 24.86 -28.75 -16.29
N LEU A 80 23.89 -28.19 -17.00
CA LEU A 80 22.95 -27.16 -16.52
C LEU A 80 21.90 -27.71 -15.51
N TYR A 81 21.71 -29.04 -15.43
CA TYR A 81 20.70 -29.63 -14.56
C TYR A 81 21.22 -30.26 -13.25
N ASN A 82 22.41 -29.87 -12.80
CA ASN A 82 22.84 -30.16 -11.43
C ASN A 82 22.32 -29.13 -10.39
N PHE A 83 21.21 -28.46 -10.67
CA PHE A 83 20.48 -27.74 -9.64
C PHE A 83 19.64 -28.77 -8.85
N LYS A 84 20.22 -29.38 -7.82
CA LYS A 84 19.41 -29.85 -6.70
C LYS A 84 18.65 -28.58 -6.20
N ALA A 85 17.36 -28.54 -6.50
CA ALA A 85 16.50 -27.52 -5.93
C ALA A 85 16.64 -27.59 -4.41
N GLN A 86 17.42 -26.71 -3.84
CA GLN A 86 17.39 -26.56 -2.38
C GLN A 86 15.97 -26.13 -2.04
N PRO A 87 15.28 -26.82 -1.13
CA PRO A 87 13.97 -26.37 -0.68
C PRO A 87 14.16 -24.96 -0.14
N ILE A 88 13.54 -23.97 -0.80
CA ILE A 88 13.49 -22.61 -0.30
C ILE A 88 12.58 -22.65 0.93
N ASN A 89 13.16 -22.95 2.07
CA ASN A 89 12.52 -22.78 3.36
C ASN A 89 12.46 -21.27 3.70
N ALA A 90 11.72 -20.51 2.88
CA ALA A 90 11.28 -19.20 3.26
C ALA A 90 10.23 -19.38 4.36
N ALA A 91 10.65 -19.36 5.61
CA ALA A 91 9.72 -19.31 6.72
C ALA A 91 8.82 -18.07 6.51
N ARG A 92 7.56 -18.30 6.17
CA ARG A 92 6.58 -17.22 6.14
C ARG A 92 6.49 -16.68 7.58
N PRO A 93 6.71 -15.38 7.80
CA PRO A 93 6.53 -14.84 9.14
C PRO A 93 5.11 -15.15 9.61
N GLU A 94 4.99 -15.78 10.78
CA GLU A 94 3.71 -16.06 11.39
C GLU A 94 2.94 -14.76 11.57
N LYS A 95 1.76 -14.66 10.97
CA LYS A 95 0.84 -13.56 11.22
C LYS A 95 0.31 -13.70 12.65
N LYS A 96 0.79 -12.85 13.57
CA LYS A 96 0.21 -12.74 14.90
C LYS A 96 -1.28 -12.38 14.76
N SER A 97 -2.15 -13.21 15.28
CA SER A 97 -3.58 -12.93 15.39
C SER A 97 -3.85 -12.21 16.70
N TYR A 98 -4.57 -11.11 16.65
CA TYR A 98 -4.99 -10.36 17.82
C TYR A 98 -6.52 -10.38 17.90
N LYS A 99 -7.05 -10.50 19.14
CA LYS A 99 -8.50 -10.47 19.37
C LYS A 99 -9.05 -9.05 19.22
N TYR A 100 -8.29 -8.06 19.70
CA TYR A 100 -8.64 -6.63 19.63
C TYR A 100 -7.53 -5.84 18.94
N SER A 101 -7.89 -4.78 18.21
CA SER A 101 -6.91 -3.98 17.48
C SER A 101 -7.09 -2.49 17.70
N PHE A 102 -6.15 -1.88 18.41
CA PHE A 102 -5.97 -0.43 18.48
C PHE A 102 -4.98 0.10 17.42
N ALA A 103 -4.83 -0.60 16.30
CA ALA A 103 -3.95 -0.13 15.21
C ALA A 103 -4.48 1.17 14.60
N ILE A 104 -3.64 2.20 14.54
CA ILE A 104 -4.01 3.54 14.07
C ILE A 104 -4.23 3.65 12.54
N THR A 105 -3.88 2.58 11.82
CA THR A 105 -4.03 2.51 10.36
C THR A 105 -5.26 1.72 9.91
N GLU A 106 -5.92 0.99 10.81
CA GLU A 106 -7.07 0.15 10.50
C GLU A 106 -8.39 0.92 10.60
N GLY A 107 -9.35 0.59 9.72
CA GLY A 107 -10.69 1.18 9.69
C GLY A 107 -11.79 0.15 9.94
N ASP A 108 -13.02 0.63 9.99
CA ASP A 108 -14.22 -0.18 10.18
C ASP A 108 -14.56 -0.98 8.91
N LYS A 109 -14.35 -2.30 8.97
CA LYS A 109 -14.60 -3.20 7.84
C LYS A 109 -16.09 -3.42 7.57
N GLU A 110 -16.92 -3.38 8.61
CA GLU A 110 -18.38 -3.60 8.52
C GLU A 110 -19.08 -2.43 7.81
N SER A 111 -18.45 -1.26 7.81
CA SER A 111 -19.01 -0.05 7.22
C SER A 111 -18.65 0.16 5.74
N TYR A 112 -17.90 -0.75 5.12
CA TYR A 112 -17.59 -0.63 3.70
C TYR A 112 -18.85 -0.77 2.84
N PRO A 113 -19.02 0.04 1.77
CA PRO A 113 -20.24 0.10 0.97
C PRO A 113 -20.35 -1.05 -0.05
N ILE A 114 -20.18 -2.31 0.38
CA ILE A 114 -20.08 -3.51 -0.46
C ILE A 114 -21.33 -3.69 -1.33
N ASP A 115 -22.53 -3.59 -0.75
CA ASP A 115 -23.78 -3.76 -1.50
C ASP A 115 -23.95 -2.70 -2.58
N LYS A 116 -23.52 -1.47 -2.29
CA LYS A 116 -23.56 -0.39 -3.26
C LYS A 116 -22.56 -0.64 -4.39
N PHE A 117 -21.36 -1.10 -4.07
CA PHE A 117 -20.36 -1.48 -5.07
C PHE A 117 -20.83 -2.61 -5.95
N LYS A 118 -21.44 -3.64 -5.37
CA LYS A 118 -22.04 -4.74 -6.13
C LYS A 118 -23.06 -4.23 -7.14
N LYS A 119 -23.95 -3.31 -6.71
CA LYS A 119 -24.97 -2.73 -7.59
C LYS A 119 -24.33 -1.92 -8.72
N ILE A 120 -23.39 -1.03 -8.44
CA ILE A 120 -22.70 -0.22 -9.45
C ILE A 120 -21.95 -1.14 -10.42
N PHE A 121 -21.23 -2.14 -9.91
CA PHE A 121 -20.47 -3.06 -10.74
C PHE A 121 -21.35 -3.77 -11.77
N THR A 122 -22.51 -4.31 -11.35
CA THR A 122 -23.41 -5.06 -12.23
C THR A 122 -24.21 -4.20 -13.20
N GLN A 123 -24.44 -2.92 -12.89
CA GLN A 123 -25.29 -2.04 -13.68
C GLN A 123 -24.52 -1.09 -14.59
N GLU A 124 -23.33 -0.68 -14.20
CA GLU A 124 -22.60 0.44 -14.83
C GLU A 124 -21.21 0.04 -15.33
N VAL A 125 -20.37 -0.58 -14.48
CA VAL A 125 -18.95 -0.77 -14.77
C VAL A 125 -18.68 -1.53 -16.08
N ILE A 126 -19.39 -2.63 -16.32
CA ILE A 126 -19.17 -3.49 -17.51
C ILE A 126 -19.68 -2.88 -18.82
N TYR A 127 -20.50 -1.83 -18.75
CA TYR A 127 -21.07 -1.13 -19.90
C TYR A 127 -20.42 0.23 -20.14
N ASP A 128 -19.46 0.63 -19.30
CA ASP A 128 -18.78 1.92 -19.40
C ASP A 128 -17.78 1.93 -20.56
N GLU A 129 -17.82 2.97 -21.39
CA GLU A 129 -16.93 3.12 -22.53
C GLU A 129 -15.45 3.21 -22.13
N GLU A 130 -15.15 3.82 -20.96
CA GLU A 130 -13.79 3.92 -20.41
C GLU A 130 -13.21 2.55 -19.96
N PHE A 131 -14.02 1.47 -19.98
CA PHE A 131 -13.57 0.14 -19.54
C PHE A 131 -12.34 -0.36 -20.32
N TYR A 132 -12.27 -0.06 -21.60
CA TYR A 132 -11.19 -0.47 -22.50
C TYR A 132 -10.14 0.61 -22.76
N GLU A 133 -10.29 1.78 -22.15
CA GLU A 133 -9.35 2.87 -22.34
C GLU A 133 -8.00 2.60 -21.69
N ARG A 134 -6.93 3.16 -22.29
CA ARG A 134 -5.59 3.23 -21.70
C ARG A 134 -5.25 4.67 -21.40
N ASP A 135 -5.44 5.06 -20.13
CA ASP A 135 -4.90 6.32 -19.65
C ASP A 135 -3.87 6.06 -18.52
N TYR A 136 -2.61 6.33 -18.79
CA TYR A 136 -1.53 6.16 -17.80
C TYR A 136 -1.68 7.08 -16.57
N GLN A 137 -2.41 8.15 -16.73
CA GLN A 137 -2.70 9.14 -15.67
C GLN A 137 -3.89 8.72 -14.80
N GLY A 138 -4.67 7.76 -15.27
CA GLY A 138 -5.96 7.34 -14.73
C GLY A 138 -7.13 7.93 -15.53
N LEU A 139 -8.26 7.23 -15.52
CA LEU A 139 -9.42 7.55 -16.34
C LEU A 139 -9.91 9.00 -16.18
N TYR A 140 -10.20 9.64 -17.28
CA TYR A 140 -10.63 11.04 -17.29
C TYR A 140 -11.90 11.26 -16.46
N GLY A 141 -12.87 10.36 -16.55
CA GLY A 141 -14.10 10.46 -15.79
C GLY A 141 -13.87 10.46 -14.28
N LEU A 142 -12.97 9.62 -13.75
CA LEU A 142 -12.65 9.64 -12.33
C LEU A 142 -11.89 10.91 -11.93
N ARG A 143 -10.95 11.37 -12.75
CA ARG A 143 -10.22 12.63 -12.50
C ARG A 143 -11.16 13.83 -12.46
N HIS A 144 -12.20 13.82 -13.31
CA HIS A 144 -13.26 14.83 -13.31
C HIS A 144 -14.06 14.85 -12.01
N GLU A 145 -14.47 13.68 -11.50
CA GLU A 145 -15.19 13.60 -10.22
C GLU A 145 -14.31 14.02 -9.05
N ILE A 146 -13.04 13.61 -9.04
CA ILE A 146 -12.07 14.04 -8.01
C ILE A 146 -11.90 15.56 -8.05
N LYS A 147 -11.74 16.18 -9.22
CA LYS A 147 -11.65 17.65 -9.35
C LYS A 147 -12.86 18.34 -8.73
N ASN A 148 -14.07 17.86 -9.04
CA ASN A 148 -15.30 18.42 -8.52
C ASN A 148 -15.38 18.30 -6.99
N TYR A 149 -14.99 17.15 -6.44
CA TYR A 149 -14.91 16.93 -5.00
C TYR A 149 -13.89 17.87 -4.34
N LEU A 150 -12.68 17.97 -4.89
CA LEU A 150 -11.61 18.82 -4.37
C LEU A 150 -12.04 20.31 -4.33
N PHE A 151 -12.71 20.77 -5.37
CA PHE A 151 -13.21 22.14 -5.40
C PHE A 151 -14.28 22.37 -4.34
N LYS A 152 -15.29 21.50 -4.25
CA LYS A 152 -16.43 21.66 -3.35
C LYS A 152 -16.09 21.46 -1.87
N ALA A 153 -15.31 20.41 -1.59
CA ALA A 153 -15.06 19.95 -0.22
C ALA A 153 -13.74 20.48 0.37
N ARG A 154 -12.74 20.74 -0.47
CA ARG A 154 -11.39 21.11 -0.03
C ARG A 154 -10.95 22.52 -0.46
N GLY A 155 -11.71 23.19 -1.34
CA GLY A 155 -11.35 24.51 -1.88
C GLY A 155 -10.14 24.51 -2.82
N ILE A 156 -9.73 23.32 -3.30
CA ILE A 156 -8.61 23.19 -4.24
C ILE A 156 -9.11 23.42 -5.65
N LYS A 157 -8.51 24.41 -6.34
CA LYS A 157 -8.75 24.67 -7.76
C LYS A 157 -7.70 23.93 -8.59
N THR A 158 -8.12 23.04 -9.45
CA THR A 158 -7.24 22.24 -10.31
C THR A 158 -7.95 21.84 -11.60
N SER A 159 -7.22 21.30 -12.57
CA SER A 159 -7.78 20.68 -13.77
C SER A 159 -7.65 19.16 -13.70
N GLU A 160 -8.38 18.46 -14.54
CA GLU A 160 -8.26 17.00 -14.69
C GLU A 160 -6.84 16.59 -15.10
N ASP A 161 -6.16 17.43 -15.88
CA ASP A 161 -4.79 17.15 -16.35
C ASP A 161 -3.73 17.21 -15.25
N ASN A 162 -4.02 17.90 -14.14
CA ASN A 162 -3.13 17.93 -12.98
C ASN A 162 -3.32 16.74 -12.04
N ILE A 163 -4.39 15.96 -12.19
CA ILE A 163 -4.72 14.84 -11.31
C ILE A 163 -4.13 13.56 -11.85
N ILE A 164 -3.38 12.83 -11.03
CA ILE A 164 -2.79 11.53 -11.36
C ILE A 164 -3.31 10.49 -10.37
N ILE A 165 -3.81 9.38 -10.88
CA ILE A 165 -4.38 8.27 -10.10
C ILE A 165 -3.35 7.15 -9.99
N SER A 166 -3.17 6.58 -8.78
CA SER A 166 -2.26 5.47 -8.53
C SER A 166 -2.65 4.62 -7.33
N SER A 167 -1.97 3.49 -7.12
CA SER A 167 -2.30 2.48 -6.11
C SER A 167 -1.63 2.71 -4.76
N GLY A 168 -1.80 3.89 -4.18
CA GLY A 168 -1.29 4.21 -2.84
C GLY A 168 -0.22 5.29 -2.83
N LEU A 169 0.10 5.75 -1.62
CA LEU A 169 1.06 6.82 -1.36
C LEU A 169 2.45 6.48 -1.91
N GLU A 170 2.90 5.25 -1.73
CA GLU A 170 4.24 4.81 -2.11
C GLU A 170 4.48 4.93 -3.62
N GLN A 171 3.48 4.57 -4.43
CA GLN A 171 3.55 4.69 -5.88
C GLN A 171 3.54 6.15 -6.32
N LEU A 172 2.69 6.97 -5.72
CA LEU A 172 2.64 8.41 -6.01
C LEU A 172 3.95 9.09 -5.65
N LEU A 173 4.54 8.78 -4.48
CA LEU A 173 5.85 9.31 -4.09
C LEU A 173 6.96 8.84 -5.01
N THR A 174 6.94 7.61 -5.49
CA THR A 174 7.90 7.12 -6.49
C THR A 174 7.84 7.98 -7.77
N ILE A 175 6.63 8.29 -8.25
CA ILE A 175 6.46 9.18 -9.40
C ILE A 175 7.01 10.58 -9.07
N VAL A 176 6.71 11.13 -7.89
CA VAL A 176 7.23 12.43 -7.44
C VAL A 176 8.76 12.44 -7.42
N PHE A 177 9.40 11.37 -6.93
CA PHE A 177 10.86 11.26 -6.89
C PHE A 177 11.49 11.21 -8.30
N ILE A 178 10.80 10.58 -9.26
CA ILE A 178 11.26 10.53 -10.65
C ILE A 178 11.18 11.91 -11.32
N ILE A 179 10.12 12.68 -11.06
CA ILE A 179 9.88 13.98 -11.71
C ILE A 179 10.56 15.16 -11.01
N LEU A 180 10.93 15.01 -9.74
CA LEU A 180 11.75 16.01 -9.06
C LEU A 180 13.23 15.88 -9.46
N ASP A 181 14.02 16.91 -9.16
CA ASP A 181 15.43 16.93 -9.53
C ASP A 181 16.21 15.80 -8.84
N LYS A 182 17.29 15.32 -9.50
CA LYS A 182 18.25 14.35 -8.93
C LYS A 182 18.93 14.84 -7.64
N LYS A 183 18.86 16.14 -7.36
CA LYS A 183 19.35 16.77 -6.12
C LYS A 183 18.28 16.85 -5.03
N LEU A 184 17.20 16.07 -5.14
CA LEU A 184 16.14 16.04 -4.15
C LEU A 184 16.71 15.67 -2.77
N ARG A 185 16.56 16.57 -1.81
CA ARG A 185 16.75 16.33 -0.39
C ARG A 185 15.43 16.61 0.33
N LEU A 186 14.87 15.58 0.96
CA LEU A 186 13.53 15.62 1.52
C LEU A 186 13.57 15.89 3.03
N GLY A 187 12.92 16.95 3.51
CA GLY A 187 12.63 17.14 4.93
C GLY A 187 11.40 16.31 5.32
N LEU A 188 11.55 15.45 6.34
CA LEU A 188 10.50 14.56 6.83
C LEU A 188 10.12 14.90 8.25
N GLU A 189 8.84 14.78 8.59
CA GLU A 189 8.34 14.85 9.96
C GLU A 189 8.90 13.70 10.81
N ASN A 190 9.39 14.00 12.00
CA ASN A 190 9.92 13.01 12.97
C ASN A 190 9.29 13.25 14.35
N PRO A 191 8.40 12.38 14.86
CA PRO A 191 7.98 11.11 14.26
C PRO A 191 7.13 11.28 13.01
N GLY A 192 7.07 10.23 12.18
CA GLY A 192 6.34 10.22 10.91
C GLY A 192 6.07 8.79 10.39
N TYR A 193 5.65 8.68 9.14
CA TYR A 193 5.34 7.40 8.51
C TYR A 193 6.63 6.59 8.27
N LYS A 194 6.89 5.57 9.10
CA LYS A 194 8.17 4.84 9.14
C LYS A 194 8.47 4.03 7.87
N GLU A 195 7.45 3.60 7.17
CA GLU A 195 7.56 2.82 5.92
C GLU A 195 8.24 3.64 4.81
N LEU A 196 8.20 4.97 4.89
CA LEU A 196 8.92 5.86 3.98
C LEU A 196 10.43 5.61 3.98
N LYS A 197 11.02 5.20 5.10
CA LYS A 197 12.45 4.89 5.20
C LYS A 197 12.89 3.88 4.15
N THR A 198 12.13 2.82 3.99
CA THR A 198 12.40 1.77 2.99
C THR A 198 12.21 2.31 1.58
N LEU A 199 11.13 3.06 1.33
CA LEU A 199 10.85 3.66 0.03
C LEU A 199 11.96 4.62 -0.41
N LEU A 200 12.41 5.50 0.48
CA LEU A 200 13.48 6.47 0.22
C LEU A 200 14.81 5.77 -0.07
N LYS A 201 15.14 4.73 0.72
CA LYS A 201 16.33 3.92 0.48
C LYS A 201 16.30 3.23 -0.89
N LEU A 202 15.18 2.63 -1.28
CA LEU A 202 15.02 1.94 -2.56
C LEU A 202 15.14 2.91 -3.75
N ASN A 203 14.71 4.16 -3.58
CA ASN A 203 14.78 5.20 -4.60
C ASN A 203 16.06 6.07 -4.52
N ASN A 204 16.98 5.78 -3.61
CA ASN A 204 18.21 6.56 -3.35
C ASN A 204 17.93 8.05 -3.08
N ILE A 205 16.88 8.36 -2.33
CA ILE A 205 16.50 9.73 -1.97
C ILE A 205 17.19 10.14 -0.66
N ASP A 206 17.90 11.24 -0.69
CA ASP A 206 18.46 11.87 0.51
C ASP A 206 17.36 12.52 1.34
N TYR A 207 17.38 12.35 2.64
CA TYR A 207 16.38 12.90 3.53
C TYR A 207 16.93 13.30 4.90
N GLU A 208 16.28 14.27 5.54
CA GLU A 208 16.56 14.71 6.90
C GLU A 208 15.28 14.61 7.75
N PRO A 209 15.28 13.77 8.82
CA PRO A 209 14.20 13.75 9.79
C PRO A 209 14.22 15.03 10.65
N ILE A 210 13.12 15.75 10.65
CA ILE A 210 12.94 17.03 11.34
C ILE A 210 11.99 16.87 12.52
N SER A 211 12.45 17.15 13.72
CA SER A 211 11.64 17.10 14.94
C SER A 211 10.41 18.00 14.85
N LEU A 212 9.36 17.58 15.50
CA LEU A 212 8.13 18.37 15.65
C LEU A 212 8.22 19.32 16.85
N ASP A 213 7.44 20.38 16.78
CA ASP A 213 7.04 21.21 17.93
C ASP A 213 5.50 21.18 18.07
N HIS A 214 4.94 22.02 18.92
CA HIS A 214 3.48 22.12 19.12
C HIS A 214 2.68 22.55 17.86
N SER A 215 3.37 22.96 16.81
CA SER A 215 2.80 23.43 15.55
C SER A 215 3.11 22.50 14.36
N GLY A 216 3.58 21.30 14.59
CA GLY A 216 4.01 20.32 13.56
C GLY A 216 5.50 20.40 13.28
N MET A 217 5.96 20.13 12.04
CA MET A 217 7.38 20.20 11.69
C MET A 217 8.02 21.52 12.11
N ASN A 218 9.12 21.44 12.87
CA ASN A 218 9.83 22.64 13.34
C ASN A 218 10.50 23.36 12.18
N PHE A 219 10.01 24.53 11.85
CA PHE A 219 10.40 25.29 10.66
C PHE A 219 11.86 25.78 10.73
N GLU A 220 12.35 26.18 11.91
CA GLU A 220 13.72 26.63 12.06
C GLU A 220 14.75 25.49 11.85
N ARG A 221 14.43 24.29 12.35
CA ARG A 221 15.25 23.09 12.10
C ARG A 221 15.19 22.69 10.61
N PHE A 222 14.01 22.78 10.01
CA PHE A 222 13.82 22.49 8.59
C PHE A 222 14.66 23.42 7.69
N LYS A 223 14.69 24.72 7.96
CA LYS A 223 15.52 25.66 7.19
C LYS A 223 17.01 25.29 7.21
N ARG A 224 17.50 24.79 8.35
CA ARG A 224 18.91 24.36 8.50
C ARG A 224 19.25 23.05 7.81
N ALA A 225 18.26 22.26 7.47
CA ALA A 225 18.43 20.95 6.83
C ALA A 225 18.81 21.03 5.34
N ASN A 226 18.78 22.22 4.74
CA ASN A 226 19.03 22.43 3.30
C ASN A 226 18.15 21.53 2.41
N ALA A 227 16.93 21.23 2.85
CA ALA A 227 15.99 20.45 2.07
C ALA A 227 15.50 21.22 0.85
N THR A 228 15.22 20.50 -0.24
CA THR A 228 14.63 21.04 -1.46
C THR A 228 13.14 20.74 -1.55
N ALA A 229 12.65 19.75 -0.77
CA ALA A 229 11.25 19.50 -0.62
C ALA A 229 10.91 19.17 0.84
N ALA A 230 9.66 19.44 1.27
CA ALA A 230 9.12 19.08 2.57
C ALA A 230 7.95 18.12 2.38
N LEU A 231 7.94 16.98 3.07
CA LEU A 231 6.76 16.11 3.14
C LEU A 231 6.07 16.37 4.47
N LEU A 232 4.82 16.82 4.41
CA LEU A 232 4.03 17.31 5.53
C LEU A 232 2.65 16.66 5.59
N THR A 233 2.16 16.46 6.81
CA THR A 233 0.77 16.06 7.08
C THR A 233 0.02 17.15 7.87
N PRO A 234 -0.23 18.32 7.27
CA PRO A 234 -0.57 19.55 8.01
C PRO A 234 -1.98 19.57 8.59
N SER A 235 -2.89 18.79 8.05
CA SER A 235 -4.29 18.71 8.52
C SER A 235 -4.42 17.84 9.78
N ASN A 236 -3.59 16.81 9.90
CA ASN A 236 -3.54 15.87 11.01
C ASN A 236 -2.20 15.16 10.98
N GLN A 237 -1.19 15.65 11.71
CA GLN A 237 0.16 15.12 11.66
C GLN A 237 0.20 13.65 12.08
N PHE A 238 0.78 12.80 11.25
CA PHE A 238 0.91 11.38 11.55
C PHE A 238 2.23 11.07 12.28
N PRO A 239 2.22 10.43 13.46
CA PRO A 239 1.05 9.93 14.20
C PRO A 239 0.63 10.80 15.40
N THR A 240 1.15 12.04 15.54
CA THR A 240 0.93 12.86 16.74
C THR A 240 -0.45 13.53 16.79
N ALA A 241 -1.20 13.47 15.70
CA ALA A 241 -2.48 14.14 15.52
C ALA A 241 -2.41 15.69 15.71
N THR A 242 -1.22 16.26 15.59
CA THR A 242 -1.02 17.73 15.69
C THR A 242 -1.52 18.40 14.43
N VAL A 243 -2.32 19.45 14.60
CA VAL A 243 -2.80 20.29 13.49
C VAL A 243 -1.83 21.44 13.27
N MET A 244 -1.33 21.60 12.04
CA MET A 244 -0.44 22.70 11.68
C MET A 244 -1.22 24.02 11.59
N PRO A 245 -0.91 25.03 12.44
CA PRO A 245 -1.62 26.31 12.41
C PRO A 245 -1.30 27.11 11.15
N ILE A 246 -2.19 28.05 10.79
CA ILE A 246 -2.11 28.82 9.55
C ILE A 246 -0.76 29.55 9.39
N LYS A 247 -0.22 30.09 10.48
CA LYS A 247 1.09 30.77 10.48
C LYS A 247 2.19 29.82 9.97
N ARG A 248 2.27 28.60 10.50
CA ARG A 248 3.27 27.61 10.09
C ARG A 248 3.08 27.18 8.62
N ARG A 249 1.85 27.09 8.14
CA ARG A 249 1.54 26.81 6.73
C ARG A 249 2.13 27.88 5.81
N PHE A 250 1.95 29.15 6.15
CA PHE A 250 2.54 30.25 5.39
C PHE A 250 4.07 30.32 5.50
N GLU A 251 4.67 29.92 6.62
CA GLU A 251 6.14 29.78 6.72
C GLU A 251 6.68 28.79 5.67
N PHE A 252 6.03 27.63 5.51
CA PHE A 252 6.42 26.64 4.50
C PHE A 252 6.11 27.11 3.08
N LEU A 253 4.97 27.72 2.81
CA LEU A 253 4.63 28.28 1.49
C LEU A 253 5.64 29.33 1.07
N ASN A 254 5.94 30.31 1.94
CA ASN A 254 6.95 31.34 1.66
C ASN A 254 8.35 30.75 1.41
N TRP A 255 8.70 29.68 2.13
CA TRP A 255 9.96 28.98 1.87
C TRP A 255 9.96 28.33 0.47
N ALA A 256 8.87 27.71 0.07
CA ALA A 256 8.76 27.11 -1.26
C ALA A 256 8.80 28.16 -2.38
N TYR A 257 8.16 29.31 -2.14
CA TYR A 257 8.16 30.45 -3.08
C TYR A 257 9.53 31.10 -3.24
N GLY A 258 10.36 31.02 -2.20
CA GLY A 258 11.66 31.69 -2.14
C GLY A 258 12.74 31.17 -3.10
N ALA A 259 12.53 30.02 -3.76
CA ALA A 259 13.47 29.51 -4.76
C ALA A 259 12.82 28.54 -5.76
N SER A 260 13.34 28.59 -6.98
CA SER A 260 13.01 27.58 -8.00
C SER A 260 13.43 26.18 -7.54
N GLY A 261 12.64 25.16 -7.90
CA GLY A 261 12.90 23.77 -7.55
C GLY A 261 12.55 23.36 -6.11
N ARG A 262 12.01 24.26 -5.28
CA ARG A 262 11.45 23.91 -3.98
C ARG A 262 9.97 23.55 -4.10
N TYR A 263 9.58 22.48 -3.41
CA TYR A 263 8.20 21.99 -3.39
C TYR A 263 7.79 21.53 -2.00
N ILE A 264 6.49 21.56 -1.74
CA ILE A 264 5.86 20.92 -0.58
C ILE A 264 5.08 19.72 -1.09
N ILE A 265 5.24 18.57 -0.45
CA ILE A 265 4.42 17.39 -0.66
C ILE A 265 3.47 17.33 0.54
N GLU A 266 2.20 17.60 0.29
CA GLU A 266 1.14 17.52 1.30
C GLU A 266 0.47 16.16 1.23
N ASP A 267 0.62 15.34 2.27
CA ASP A 267 -0.11 14.07 2.42
C ASP A 267 -1.35 14.30 3.29
N ASP A 268 -2.51 14.27 2.66
CA ASP A 268 -3.82 14.53 3.26
C ASP A 268 -4.61 13.21 3.41
N TYR A 269 -4.16 12.36 4.32
CA TYR A 269 -4.57 10.96 4.42
C TYR A 269 -5.89 10.70 5.17
N ASP A 270 -6.36 11.63 6.04
CA ASP A 270 -7.56 11.43 6.89
C ASP A 270 -8.30 12.73 7.27
N SER A 271 -8.03 13.82 6.59
CA SER A 271 -8.60 15.14 6.91
C SER A 271 -10.12 15.24 6.82
N GLU A 272 -10.76 14.30 6.16
CA GLU A 272 -12.22 14.18 6.12
C GLU A 272 -12.81 13.86 7.50
N PHE A 273 -12.06 13.16 8.37
CA PHE A 273 -12.53 12.75 9.71
C PHE A 273 -12.21 13.80 10.75
N ARG A 274 -13.00 14.86 10.75
CA ARG A 274 -12.99 15.92 11.75
C ARG A 274 -14.36 16.03 12.41
N TYR A 275 -14.38 16.06 13.76
CA TYR A 275 -15.60 15.89 14.55
C TYR A 275 -16.16 17.19 15.13
N SER A 276 -15.31 18.21 15.30
CA SER A 276 -15.68 19.45 15.98
C SER A 276 -16.01 20.62 15.06
N SER A 277 -15.64 20.55 13.80
CA SER A 277 -15.75 21.70 12.90
C SER A 277 -15.69 21.28 11.43
N ARG A 278 -15.78 22.27 10.54
CA ARG A 278 -15.52 22.13 9.12
C ARG A 278 -14.10 21.59 8.87
N ALA A 279 -13.92 20.80 7.81
CA ALA A 279 -12.60 20.39 7.39
C ALA A 279 -11.66 21.59 7.22
N LEU A 280 -10.40 21.44 7.64
CA LEU A 280 -9.39 22.47 7.46
C LEU A 280 -9.06 22.63 5.99
N SER A 281 -8.81 23.86 5.58
CA SER A 281 -8.28 24.12 4.23
C SER A 281 -6.89 23.49 4.08
N PRO A 282 -6.65 22.66 3.09
CA PRO A 282 -5.32 22.09 2.86
C PRO A 282 -4.31 23.18 2.44
N LEU A 283 -3.01 22.89 2.56
CA LEU A 283 -1.94 23.76 2.10
C LEU A 283 -2.09 24.09 0.61
N LYS A 284 -2.44 23.09 -0.19
CA LYS A 284 -2.69 23.25 -1.64
C LYS A 284 -3.75 24.30 -1.95
N SER A 285 -4.79 24.46 -1.12
CA SER A 285 -5.83 25.47 -1.34
C SER A 285 -5.36 26.89 -1.03
N LEU A 286 -4.25 27.05 -0.31
CA LEU A 286 -3.60 28.31 0.04
C LEU A 286 -2.42 28.65 -0.89
N ASP A 287 -2.07 27.74 -1.77
CA ASP A 287 -0.91 27.82 -2.64
C ASP A 287 -1.18 28.69 -3.88
N GLU A 288 -0.67 29.92 -3.87
CA GLU A 288 -0.84 30.89 -4.97
C GLU A 288 0.22 30.75 -6.07
N MET A 289 1.38 30.10 -5.79
CA MET A 289 2.49 29.98 -6.74
C MET A 289 2.69 28.55 -7.27
N ASP A 290 1.71 27.68 -7.07
CA ASP A 290 1.68 26.30 -7.59
C ASP A 290 2.95 25.49 -7.20
N LYS A 291 3.28 25.50 -5.89
CA LYS A 291 4.45 24.78 -5.32
C LYS A 291 4.08 23.59 -4.45
N VAL A 292 2.78 23.30 -4.26
CA VAL A 292 2.31 22.19 -3.44
C VAL A 292 1.87 21.04 -4.32
N ILE A 293 2.50 19.87 -4.13
CA ILE A 293 2.05 18.57 -4.62
C ILE A 293 1.10 18.04 -3.55
N TYR A 294 -0.18 17.89 -3.89
CA TYR A 294 -1.19 17.39 -2.96
C TYR A 294 -1.44 15.91 -3.20
N ILE A 295 -1.40 15.09 -2.16
CA ILE A 295 -1.65 13.65 -2.21
C ILE A 295 -2.79 13.31 -1.27
N ALA A 296 -3.73 12.50 -1.73
CA ALA A 296 -4.80 11.95 -0.90
C ALA A 296 -5.21 10.55 -1.36
N ASN A 297 -5.99 9.84 -0.53
CA ASN A 297 -6.41 8.48 -0.81
C ASN A 297 -7.84 8.21 -0.36
N PHE A 298 -8.44 7.15 -0.90
CA PHE A 298 -9.78 6.68 -0.54
C PHE A 298 -9.78 5.55 0.50
N SER A 299 -8.61 5.22 1.05
CA SER A 299 -8.45 4.05 1.95
C SER A 299 -9.24 4.16 3.24
N LYS A 300 -9.33 5.37 3.80
CA LYS A 300 -10.07 5.64 5.04
C LYS A 300 -11.54 5.99 4.78
N SER A 301 -11.79 6.69 3.69
CA SER A 301 -13.10 7.23 3.35
C SER A 301 -14.03 6.21 2.67
N ILE A 302 -13.46 5.25 1.93
CA ILE A 302 -14.23 4.20 1.25
C ILE A 302 -13.78 2.82 1.73
N SER A 303 -12.59 2.38 1.32
CA SER A 303 -12.01 1.09 1.72
C SER A 303 -10.53 1.01 1.34
N PRO A 304 -9.66 0.49 2.22
CA PRO A 304 -8.24 0.24 1.91
C PRO A 304 -8.05 -0.83 0.84
N LEU A 305 -9.06 -1.67 0.58
CA LEU A 305 -9.01 -2.74 -0.43
C LEU A 305 -8.98 -2.20 -1.85
N LEU A 306 -9.49 -0.99 -2.09
CA LEU A 306 -9.48 -0.36 -3.41
C LEU A 306 -8.07 0.03 -3.86
N ARG A 307 -7.15 0.25 -2.91
CA ARG A 307 -5.78 0.70 -3.21
C ARG A 307 -5.76 1.88 -4.20
N LEU A 308 -6.64 2.84 -4.01
CA LEU A 308 -6.80 3.99 -4.88
C LEU A 308 -6.41 5.26 -4.16
N SER A 309 -5.44 5.96 -4.73
CA SER A 309 -4.93 7.25 -4.28
C SER A 309 -4.77 8.17 -5.48
N TYR A 310 -4.68 9.45 -5.23
CA TYR A 310 -4.47 10.44 -6.28
C TYR A 310 -3.54 11.55 -5.80
N MET A 311 -2.90 12.23 -6.75
CA MET A 311 -2.16 13.46 -6.50
C MET A 311 -2.58 14.56 -7.44
N VAL A 312 -2.40 15.82 -6.99
CA VAL A 312 -2.53 17.02 -7.81
C VAL A 312 -1.14 17.61 -7.99
N LEU A 313 -0.65 17.59 -9.22
CA LEU A 313 0.67 18.13 -9.55
C LEU A 313 0.61 19.62 -9.92
N PRO A 314 1.62 20.40 -9.51
CA PRO A 314 1.92 21.69 -10.08
C PRO A 314 2.14 21.63 -11.60
N ASN A 315 1.72 22.68 -12.32
CA ASN A 315 1.85 22.75 -13.78
C ASN A 315 3.30 22.63 -14.28
N GLU A 316 4.27 23.14 -13.53
CA GLU A 316 5.68 23.00 -13.86
C GLU A 316 6.14 21.54 -13.84
N LEU A 317 5.66 20.75 -12.87
CA LEU A 317 5.99 19.33 -12.74
C LEU A 317 5.21 18.46 -13.72
N LEU A 318 4.04 18.90 -14.17
CA LEU A 318 3.23 18.18 -15.14
C LEU A 318 3.97 17.97 -16.47
N LYS A 319 4.77 18.95 -16.91
CA LYS A 319 5.62 18.80 -18.11
C LYS A 319 6.60 17.63 -17.95
N ARG A 320 7.29 17.56 -16.79
CA ARG A 320 8.22 16.46 -16.50
C ARG A 320 7.50 15.12 -16.35
N TYR A 321 6.31 15.12 -15.80
CA TYR A 321 5.48 13.91 -15.72
C TYR A 321 5.15 13.37 -17.12
N TYR A 322 4.79 14.22 -18.09
CA TYR A 322 4.49 13.79 -19.45
C TYR A 322 5.71 13.21 -20.20
N GLU A 323 6.94 13.59 -19.83
CA GLU A 323 8.16 12.99 -20.37
C GLU A 323 8.36 11.55 -19.91
N VAL A 324 7.94 11.21 -18.68
CA VAL A 324 8.11 9.88 -18.08
C VAL A 324 6.85 9.03 -18.11
N LYS A 325 5.68 9.64 -18.32
CA LYS A 325 4.35 8.98 -18.33
C LYS A 325 4.30 7.72 -19.21
N PRO A 326 4.89 7.66 -20.42
CA PRO A 326 4.82 6.47 -21.25
C PRO A 326 5.50 5.23 -20.65
N GLN A 327 6.43 5.41 -19.70
CA GLN A 327 7.13 4.34 -18.99
C GLN A 327 6.45 3.94 -17.68
N ILE A 328 5.42 4.68 -17.25
CA ILE A 328 4.70 4.47 -15.99
C ILE A 328 3.26 4.09 -16.31
N ASN A 329 2.93 2.81 -16.21
CA ASN A 329 1.56 2.36 -16.38
C ASN A 329 0.70 2.76 -15.17
N SER A 330 -0.60 3.00 -15.39
CA SER A 330 -1.57 3.10 -14.30
C SER A 330 -1.57 1.81 -13.49
N THR A 331 -1.41 1.94 -12.18
CA THR A 331 -1.37 0.81 -11.24
C THR A 331 -2.75 0.45 -10.68
N VAL A 332 -3.78 1.20 -11.06
CA VAL A 332 -5.18 0.96 -10.66
C VAL A 332 -5.97 0.48 -11.86
N SER A 333 -6.64 -0.66 -11.75
CA SER A 333 -7.45 -1.19 -12.83
C SER A 333 -8.62 -0.27 -13.17
N ASN A 334 -9.04 -0.25 -14.45
CA ASN A 334 -10.18 0.55 -14.90
C ASN A 334 -11.47 0.19 -14.15
N ILE A 335 -11.64 -1.09 -13.80
CA ILE A 335 -12.79 -1.57 -13.01
C ILE A 335 -12.92 -0.78 -11.70
N VAL A 336 -11.82 -0.64 -10.95
CA VAL A 336 -11.81 0.10 -9.68
C VAL A 336 -12.04 1.59 -9.92
N GLN A 337 -11.45 2.13 -10.98
CA GLN A 337 -11.58 3.55 -11.30
C GLN A 337 -13.02 3.92 -11.69
N ILE A 338 -13.67 3.12 -12.55
CA ILE A 338 -15.07 3.31 -12.96
C ILE A 338 -15.99 3.14 -11.74
N LEU A 339 -15.77 2.10 -10.93
CA LEU A 339 -16.53 1.87 -9.71
C LEU A 339 -16.53 3.09 -8.77
N VAL A 340 -15.36 3.69 -8.55
CA VAL A 340 -15.23 4.87 -7.69
C VAL A 340 -15.79 6.12 -8.37
N LYS A 341 -15.57 6.29 -9.68
CA LYS A 341 -16.18 7.35 -10.50
C LYS A 341 -17.70 7.39 -10.30
N ASP A 342 -18.37 6.26 -10.53
CA ASP A 342 -19.82 6.19 -10.45
C ASP A 342 -20.35 6.29 -9.02
N PHE A 343 -19.57 5.81 -8.05
CA PHE A 343 -19.85 6.01 -6.64
C PHE A 343 -19.81 7.50 -6.24
N MET A 344 -18.86 8.26 -6.76
CA MET A 344 -18.78 9.71 -6.56
C MET A 344 -19.89 10.45 -7.32
N LYS A 345 -20.04 10.21 -8.61
CA LYS A 345 -21.06 10.81 -9.49
C LYS A 345 -22.49 10.64 -8.93
N GLY A 346 -22.78 9.47 -8.34
CA GLY A 346 -24.05 9.20 -7.69
C GLY A 346 -24.23 9.84 -6.30
N GLY A 347 -23.28 10.67 -5.84
CA GLY A 347 -23.30 11.31 -4.50
C GLY A 347 -23.24 10.29 -3.35
N HIS A 348 -22.75 9.08 -3.62
CA HIS A 348 -22.64 8.04 -2.61
C HIS A 348 -21.39 8.25 -1.74
N PHE A 349 -20.37 8.88 -2.29
CA PHE A 349 -19.13 9.18 -1.59
C PHE A 349 -19.36 10.12 -0.38
N GLU A 350 -20.03 11.23 -0.60
CA GLU A 350 -20.32 12.19 0.46
C GLU A 350 -21.24 11.60 1.54
N ARG A 351 -22.23 10.79 1.12
CA ARG A 351 -23.10 10.06 2.08
C ARG A 351 -22.31 9.07 2.91
N GLN A 352 -21.38 8.34 2.29
CA GLN A 352 -20.49 7.42 3.00
C GLN A 352 -19.57 8.14 3.96
N LEU A 353 -18.94 9.26 3.56
CA LEU A 353 -18.11 10.09 4.45
C LEU A 353 -18.89 10.54 5.69
N ASN A 354 -20.10 11.06 5.51
CA ASN A 354 -20.92 11.52 6.62
C ASN A 354 -21.31 10.37 7.56
N ARG A 355 -21.64 9.20 7.02
CA ARG A 355 -21.90 7.99 7.79
C ARG A 355 -20.67 7.58 8.61
N MET A 356 -19.50 7.50 7.97
CA MET A 356 -18.25 7.11 8.63
C MET A 356 -17.84 8.09 9.73
N LYS A 357 -18.01 9.39 9.51
CA LYS A 357 -17.81 10.42 10.56
C LYS A 357 -18.67 10.14 11.80
N GLY A 358 -19.94 9.81 11.62
CA GLY A 358 -20.83 9.47 12.74
C GLY A 358 -20.35 8.23 13.49
N ILE A 359 -19.98 7.16 12.78
CA ILE A 359 -19.50 5.91 13.37
C ILE A 359 -18.19 6.15 14.15
N TYR A 360 -17.19 6.76 13.51
CA TYR A 360 -15.91 7.00 14.18
C TYR A 360 -16.01 7.97 15.35
N ASN A 361 -16.89 8.97 15.28
CA ASN A 361 -17.12 9.86 16.42
C ASN A 361 -17.73 9.12 17.62
N LYS A 362 -18.66 8.19 17.40
CA LYS A 362 -19.20 7.34 18.48
C LYS A 362 -18.12 6.47 19.13
N LYS A 363 -17.33 5.77 18.32
CA LYS A 363 -16.19 4.95 18.77
C LYS A 363 -15.18 5.77 19.55
N ARG A 364 -14.87 6.97 19.07
CA ARG A 364 -13.99 7.93 19.75
C ARG A 364 -14.53 8.32 21.13
N LEU A 365 -15.81 8.65 21.23
CA LEU A 365 -16.44 9.04 22.50
C LEU A 365 -16.44 7.88 23.49
N VAL A 366 -16.74 6.66 23.05
CA VAL A 366 -16.63 5.46 23.89
C VAL A 366 -15.22 5.25 24.41
N LEU A 367 -14.20 5.40 23.54
CA LEU A 367 -12.81 5.24 23.97
C LEU A 367 -12.40 6.33 24.97
N LEU A 368 -12.85 7.57 24.80
CA LEU A 368 -12.58 8.65 25.77
C LEU A 368 -13.24 8.40 27.12
N ASP A 369 -14.49 7.98 27.13
CA ASP A 369 -15.25 7.61 28.33
C ASP A 369 -14.51 6.52 29.13
N GLU A 370 -14.08 5.45 28.48
CA GLU A 370 -13.31 4.38 29.10
C GLU A 370 -11.93 4.81 29.61
N LEU A 371 -11.32 5.83 28.99
CA LEU A 371 -10.04 6.39 29.44
C LEU A 371 -10.18 7.30 30.65
N GLU A 372 -11.27 8.06 30.78
CA GLU A 372 -11.57 8.92 31.92
C GLU A 372 -11.74 8.13 33.21
N ASP A 373 -12.22 6.90 33.13
CA ASP A 373 -12.40 5.97 34.27
C ASP A 373 -11.08 5.41 34.84
N ILE A 374 -9.93 5.74 34.23
CA ILE A 374 -8.63 5.20 34.65
C ILE A 374 -7.75 6.32 35.22
N ASP A 375 -7.55 6.31 36.53
CA ASP A 375 -6.71 7.32 37.19
C ASP A 375 -5.27 7.33 36.64
N GLY A 376 -4.81 8.55 36.34
CA GLY A 376 -3.47 8.79 35.82
C GLY A 376 -3.31 8.51 34.32
N LEU A 377 -4.40 8.34 33.58
CA LEU A 377 -4.39 8.38 32.10
C LEU A 377 -4.80 9.75 31.59
N HIS A 378 -4.07 10.23 30.58
CA HIS A 378 -4.36 11.51 29.93
C HIS A 378 -4.41 11.31 28.42
N ALA A 379 -5.60 11.37 27.84
CA ALA A 379 -5.78 11.33 26.40
C ALA A 379 -5.61 12.73 25.80
N ILE A 380 -4.85 12.82 24.71
CA ILE A 380 -4.87 14.00 23.83
C ILE A 380 -5.75 13.68 22.63
N ASP A 381 -6.84 14.43 22.57
CA ASP A 381 -7.83 14.35 21.51
C ASP A 381 -7.74 15.58 20.62
N SER A 382 -7.35 15.39 19.36
CA SER A 382 -7.30 16.45 18.35
C SER A 382 -8.65 16.76 17.73
N MET A 383 -9.69 15.99 18.12
CA MET A 383 -11.03 16.00 17.48
C MET A 383 -10.95 15.76 15.95
N ALA A 384 -9.93 15.02 15.51
CA ALA A 384 -9.67 14.66 14.12
C ALA A 384 -8.98 13.29 14.04
N GLY A 385 -9.03 12.66 12.86
CA GLY A 385 -8.41 11.38 12.60
C GLY A 385 -9.13 10.19 13.24
N MET A 386 -8.41 9.11 13.48
CA MET A 386 -8.96 7.82 13.90
C MET A 386 -8.22 7.20 15.08
N HIS A 387 -7.45 7.99 15.85
CA HIS A 387 -6.71 7.52 17.01
C HIS A 387 -6.53 8.60 18.07
N LEU A 388 -6.28 8.19 19.28
CA LEU A 388 -5.91 9.02 20.40
C LEU A 388 -4.46 8.77 20.81
N LYS A 389 -3.82 9.81 21.32
CA LYS A 389 -2.52 9.72 21.97
C LYS A 389 -2.73 9.75 23.48
N VAL A 390 -2.27 8.68 24.16
CA VAL A 390 -2.54 8.48 25.58
C VAL A 390 -1.24 8.45 26.38
N TYR A 391 -1.19 9.25 27.43
CA TYR A 391 -0.10 9.29 28.40
C TYR A 391 -0.53 8.61 29.68
N VAL A 392 0.42 7.87 30.31
CA VAL A 392 0.25 7.23 31.60
C VAL A 392 1.16 7.95 32.60
N SER A 393 0.59 8.49 33.68
CA SER A 393 1.36 9.20 34.70
C SER A 393 2.44 8.30 35.34
N GLY A 394 3.68 8.80 35.37
CA GLY A 394 4.82 8.07 35.90
C GLY A 394 5.45 7.04 34.95
N VAL A 395 5.04 7.04 33.67
CA VAL A 395 5.60 6.15 32.65
C VAL A 395 6.25 6.98 31.54
N ASP A 396 7.55 6.76 31.34
CA ASP A 396 8.34 7.41 30.28
C ASP A 396 8.60 6.51 29.07
N ASP A 397 8.51 5.19 29.23
CA ASP A 397 8.69 4.20 28.19
C ASP A 397 7.50 3.22 28.15
N TYR A 398 6.90 3.07 27.00
CA TYR A 398 5.67 2.29 26.81
C TYR A 398 5.92 0.90 26.23
N GLU A 399 7.19 0.49 26.11
CA GLU A 399 7.53 -0.80 25.49
C GLU A 399 6.92 -1.98 26.23
N ASP A 400 7.03 -1.98 27.57
CA ASP A 400 6.51 -3.08 28.38
C ASP A 400 4.98 -3.10 28.41
N ILE A 401 4.34 -1.93 28.40
CA ILE A 401 2.87 -1.82 28.25
C ILE A 401 2.44 -2.43 26.92
N VAL A 402 3.08 -2.05 25.80
CA VAL A 402 2.73 -2.57 24.47
C VAL A 402 2.97 -4.07 24.38
N LYS A 403 4.07 -4.60 24.94
CA LYS A 403 4.33 -6.04 25.01
C LYS A 403 3.26 -6.78 25.80
N ALA A 404 2.88 -6.28 26.99
CA ALA A 404 1.84 -6.88 27.83
C ALA A 404 0.48 -6.89 27.12
N LEU A 405 0.13 -5.80 26.43
CA LEU A 405 -1.09 -5.74 25.60
C LEU A 405 -1.06 -6.78 24.47
N GLN A 406 0.06 -6.89 23.76
CA GLN A 406 0.22 -7.87 22.67
C GLN A 406 0.12 -9.31 23.19
N MET A 407 0.70 -9.62 24.36
CA MET A 407 0.58 -10.94 25.00
C MET A 407 -0.85 -11.23 25.44
N SER A 408 -1.64 -10.20 25.73
CA SER A 408 -3.05 -10.31 26.09
C SER A 408 -3.99 -10.29 24.85
N GLY A 409 -3.44 -10.41 23.64
CA GLY A 409 -4.21 -10.46 22.40
C GLY A 409 -4.71 -9.11 21.91
N ILE A 410 -4.08 -8.01 22.36
CA ILE A 410 -4.42 -6.64 21.93
C ILE A 410 -3.29 -6.08 21.06
N LYS A 411 -3.61 -5.67 19.83
CA LYS A 411 -2.68 -4.95 18.96
C LYS A 411 -2.65 -3.47 19.33
N ALA A 412 -1.51 -3.00 19.78
CA ALA A 412 -1.28 -1.59 20.12
C ALA A 412 0.12 -1.17 19.65
N SER A 413 0.37 0.14 19.57
CA SER A 413 1.65 0.73 19.21
C SER A 413 1.95 1.94 20.08
N ARG A 414 3.21 2.32 20.16
CA ARG A 414 3.68 3.50 20.88
C ARG A 414 4.27 4.54 19.93
N LEU A 415 4.34 5.78 20.37
CA LEU A 415 4.83 6.90 19.56
C LEU A 415 6.29 6.71 19.13
N LYS A 416 7.13 6.13 20.00
CA LYS A 416 8.55 5.82 19.68
C LYS A 416 8.72 4.90 18.47
N ASP A 417 7.76 4.03 18.16
CA ASP A 417 7.83 3.14 17.01
C ASP A 417 7.78 3.87 15.65
N TYR A 418 7.42 5.16 15.67
CA TYR A 418 7.29 6.00 14.48
C TYR A 418 8.41 7.01 14.28
N TYR A 419 9.43 7.01 15.16
CA TYR A 419 10.59 7.86 14.97
C TYR A 419 11.49 7.31 13.85
N LEU A 420 11.76 8.15 12.86
CA LEU A 420 12.70 7.87 11.78
C LEU A 420 14.14 7.96 12.26
N LYS A 421 14.39 8.84 13.22
CA LYS A 421 15.66 9.04 13.92
C LYS A 421 15.36 9.24 15.39
N GLU A 422 16.03 8.49 16.25
CA GLU A 422 15.90 8.64 17.70
C GLU A 422 16.28 10.05 18.15
N GLU A 423 15.52 10.58 19.10
CA GLU A 423 15.76 11.87 19.72
C GLU A 423 15.87 11.68 21.23
N ALA A 424 16.92 12.25 21.83
CA ALA A 424 17.22 12.08 23.26
C ALA A 424 16.11 12.56 24.22
N MET A 425 15.24 13.47 23.74
CA MET A 425 14.11 14.02 24.52
C MET A 425 12.75 13.63 23.91
N ALA A 426 12.71 12.56 23.10
CA ALA A 426 11.48 12.08 22.52
C ALA A 426 10.51 11.60 23.61
N LYS A 427 9.38 12.29 23.76
CA LYS A 427 8.30 11.81 24.62
C LYS A 427 7.64 10.61 23.96
N ASP A 428 7.46 9.54 24.72
CA ASP A 428 6.68 8.38 24.27
C ASP A 428 5.22 8.52 24.69
N ALA A 429 4.34 7.75 24.04
CA ALA A 429 2.92 7.70 24.34
C ALA A 429 2.33 6.41 23.77
N LEU A 430 1.26 5.92 24.34
CA LEU A 430 0.46 4.86 23.74
C LEU A 430 -0.42 5.46 22.64
N LEU A 431 -0.50 4.79 21.51
CA LEU A 431 -1.35 5.17 20.39
C LEU A 431 -2.52 4.18 20.28
N LEU A 432 -3.74 4.68 20.45
CA LEU A 432 -4.96 3.88 20.44
C LEU A 432 -5.85 4.29 19.26
N GLY A 433 -5.85 3.48 18.20
CA GLY A 433 -6.79 3.60 17.09
C GLY A 433 -8.15 3.03 17.44
N TYR A 434 -9.23 3.71 17.07
CA TYR A 434 -10.59 3.24 17.35
C TYR A 434 -11.35 2.80 16.09
N GLY A 435 -10.67 2.71 14.95
CA GLY A 435 -11.33 2.39 13.69
C GLY A 435 -11.76 0.94 13.55
N ALA A 436 -10.95 -0.01 14.01
CA ALA A 436 -11.07 -1.43 13.71
C ALA A 436 -12.14 -2.18 14.49
N MET A 437 -12.48 -1.72 15.69
CA MET A 437 -13.36 -2.38 16.65
C MET A 437 -14.74 -1.71 16.71
N ASP A 438 -15.76 -2.45 17.11
CA ASP A 438 -17.03 -1.86 17.49
C ASP A 438 -16.99 -1.27 18.92
N GLU A 439 -18.10 -0.69 19.38
CA GLU A 439 -18.20 -0.03 20.68
C GLU A 439 -18.04 -1.02 21.86
N ASP A 440 -18.59 -2.23 21.76
CA ASP A 440 -18.50 -3.27 22.80
C ASP A 440 -17.11 -3.91 22.83
N GLU A 441 -16.48 -4.08 21.68
CA GLU A 441 -15.09 -4.54 21.56
C GLU A 441 -14.12 -3.51 22.17
N ILE A 442 -14.35 -2.20 21.97
CA ILE A 442 -13.57 -1.14 22.62
C ILE A 442 -13.67 -1.24 24.13
N ARG A 443 -14.88 -1.36 24.70
CA ARG A 443 -15.09 -1.50 26.16
C ARG A 443 -14.38 -2.74 26.69
N SER A 444 -14.52 -3.88 25.99
CA SER A 444 -13.90 -5.15 26.38
C SER A 444 -12.37 -5.06 26.35
N ALA A 445 -11.80 -4.44 25.33
CA ALA A 445 -10.36 -4.22 25.21
C ALA A 445 -9.85 -3.27 26.30
N MET A 446 -10.57 -2.20 26.59
CA MET A 446 -10.19 -1.21 27.62
C MET A 446 -10.23 -1.79 29.03
N SER A 447 -11.09 -2.73 29.34
CA SER A 447 -11.07 -3.45 30.62
C SER A 447 -9.74 -4.20 30.85
N ILE A 448 -9.15 -4.78 29.78
CA ILE A 448 -7.85 -5.45 29.83
C ILE A 448 -6.73 -4.42 29.93
N VAL A 449 -6.79 -3.32 29.17
CA VAL A 449 -5.82 -2.21 29.23
C VAL A 449 -5.74 -1.66 30.66
N LYS A 450 -6.90 -1.40 31.28
CA LYS A 450 -7.00 -0.91 32.66
C LYS A 450 -6.28 -1.85 33.66
N LYS A 451 -6.51 -3.15 33.57
CA LYS A 451 -5.86 -4.14 34.42
C LYS A 451 -4.34 -4.13 34.27
N ILE A 452 -3.86 -4.13 33.02
CA ILE A 452 -2.41 -4.13 32.72
C ILE A 452 -1.73 -2.87 33.28
N ILE A 453 -2.33 -1.70 33.09
CA ILE A 453 -1.76 -0.44 33.59
C ILE A 453 -1.74 -0.39 35.12
N LEU A 454 -2.79 -0.90 35.78
CA LEU A 454 -2.82 -0.97 37.23
C LEU A 454 -1.80 -1.96 37.81
N ASP A 455 -1.54 -3.07 37.13
CA ASP A 455 -0.55 -4.08 37.57
C ASP A 455 0.90 -3.60 37.35
N LEU A 456 1.16 -2.79 36.32
CA LEU A 456 2.49 -2.20 36.07
C LEU A 456 2.80 -1.00 36.96
N LYS A 457 1.81 -0.40 37.64
CA LYS A 457 1.99 0.69 38.60
C LYS A 457 2.26 0.18 40.02
N LYS A 458 2.10 -1.12 40.32
CA LYS A 458 2.44 -1.76 41.59
C LYS A 458 3.89 -2.18 41.63
#